data_9b8e5e4e8f0f37bb24069baf0a03bd47
#
_entry.id   9b8e5e4e8f0f37bb24069baf0a03bd47
#
_cell.length_a   1.000
_cell.length_b   1.000
_cell.length_c   1.000
_cell.angle_alpha   90.00
_cell.angle_beta   90.00
_cell.angle_gamma   90.00
#
_symmetry.space_group_name_H-M   'P 1'
#
loop_
_entity.id
_entity.type
_entity.pdbx_description
1 polymer ?
#
loop_
_entity_poly.entity_id
_entity_poly.type
_entity_poly.pdbx_seq_one_letter_code
_entity_poly.pdbx_strand_id
1 'polypeptide(L)'
;MADPISDFFEDLSQRKHEPRLSHVTATVRFDIVDGRQTNSWRLVVRDGQLDVSPGDGPADSILTAERPVFEGLVGGTVNAMAALLRGELGLDGNANLIVSVQRLFPGPPGGRAPQTIPAKVGASA
;
A
#
# COMPACT_ATOMS: atom_id res chain seq x y z
N MET A 1 -9.19 13.93 15.95
CA MET A 1 -8.83 14.25 14.57
C MET A 1 -8.49 12.98 13.82
N ALA A 2 -9.02 12.83 12.62
CA ALA A 2 -8.82 11.61 11.85
C ALA A 2 -7.39 11.54 11.33
N ASP A 3 -6.80 10.35 11.41
CA ASP A 3 -5.51 10.05 10.81
C ASP A 3 -5.78 9.19 9.58
N PRO A 4 -5.53 9.69 8.37
CA PRO A 4 -5.86 8.92 7.17
C PRO A 4 -5.19 7.56 7.12
N ILE A 5 -3.99 7.44 7.66
CA ILE A 5 -3.27 6.15 7.65
C ILE A 5 -3.92 5.17 8.63
N SER A 6 -4.21 5.63 9.84
CA SER A 6 -4.89 4.77 10.82
C SER A 6 -6.27 4.37 10.33
N ASP A 7 -6.98 5.30 9.72
CA ASP A 7 -8.32 5.03 9.17
C ASP A 7 -8.24 3.97 8.06
N PHE A 8 -7.21 4.04 7.22
CA PHE A 8 -7.02 3.07 6.16
C PHE A 8 -6.83 1.66 6.72
N PHE A 9 -5.94 1.51 7.71
CA PHE A 9 -5.69 0.20 8.30
C PHE A 9 -6.89 -0.31 9.08
N GLU A 10 -7.61 0.59 9.74
CA GLU A 10 -8.83 0.20 10.43
C GLU A 10 -9.89 -0.28 9.46
N ASP A 11 -10.02 0.38 8.32
CA ASP A 11 -10.94 -0.05 7.26
C ASP A 11 -10.56 -1.43 6.74
N LEU A 12 -9.27 -1.69 6.52
CA LEU A 12 -8.82 -3.02 6.12
C LEU A 12 -9.16 -4.07 7.17
N SER A 13 -8.98 -3.73 8.44
CA SER A 13 -9.29 -4.63 9.54
C SER A 13 -10.77 -5.01 9.54
N GLN A 14 -11.64 -4.07 9.24
CA GLN A 14 -13.08 -4.31 9.19
C GLN A 14 -13.49 -5.07 7.93
N ARG A 15 -12.78 -4.84 6.83
CA ARG A 15 -13.08 -5.50 5.56
C ARG A 15 -12.87 -7.01 5.64
N LYS A 16 -11.80 -7.45 6.28
CA LYS A 16 -11.46 -8.84 6.58
C LYS A 16 -11.23 -9.74 5.37
N HIS A 17 -11.71 -9.39 4.20
CA HIS A 17 -11.54 -10.23 3.01
C HIS A 17 -11.40 -9.36 1.78
N GLU A 18 -10.42 -9.71 0.95
CA GLU A 18 -10.18 -9.02 -0.31
C GLU A 18 -10.02 -10.07 -1.41
N PRO A 19 -11.05 -10.27 -2.25
CA PRO A 19 -11.00 -11.31 -3.28
C PRO A 19 -9.83 -11.17 -4.25
N ARG A 20 -9.36 -9.93 -4.48
CA ARG A 20 -8.23 -9.72 -5.38
C ARG A 20 -6.93 -10.28 -4.85
N LEU A 21 -6.87 -10.64 -3.57
CA LEU A 21 -5.70 -11.23 -2.94
C LEU A 21 -5.92 -12.70 -2.61
N SER A 22 -6.89 -13.36 -3.26
CA SER A 22 -7.26 -14.72 -2.93
C SER A 22 -6.13 -15.73 -3.14
N HIS A 23 -5.13 -15.40 -3.94
CA HIS A 23 -4.00 -16.27 -4.18
C HIS A 23 -2.75 -15.86 -3.37
N VAL A 24 -2.89 -14.89 -2.47
CA VAL A 24 -1.78 -14.36 -1.71
C VAL A 24 -1.81 -14.90 -0.30
N THR A 25 -0.67 -15.43 0.15
CA THR A 25 -0.47 -15.79 1.56
C THR A 25 0.89 -15.22 1.94
N ALA A 26 0.87 -14.13 2.70
CA ALA A 26 2.09 -13.42 3.05
C ALA A 26 1.81 -12.42 4.17
N THR A 27 2.89 -12.02 4.84
CA THR A 27 2.83 -10.96 5.84
C THR A 27 3.60 -9.74 5.30
N VAL A 28 2.96 -8.59 5.32
CA VAL A 28 3.56 -7.34 4.89
C VAL A 28 3.57 -6.38 6.06
N ARG A 29 4.71 -5.73 6.28
CA ARG A 29 4.82 -4.69 7.30
C ARG A 29 4.95 -3.34 6.62
N PHE A 30 4.26 -2.36 7.14
CA PHE A 30 4.32 -0.99 6.66
C PHE A 30 5.00 -0.15 7.74
N ASP A 31 6.16 0.39 7.42
CA ASP A 31 6.91 1.26 8.33
C ASP A 31 6.74 2.70 7.85
N ILE A 32 6.02 3.48 8.63
CA ILE A 32 5.70 4.87 8.30
C ILE A 32 6.62 5.77 9.12
N VAL A 33 7.52 6.44 8.44
CA VAL A 33 8.50 7.31 9.09
C VAL A 33 7.91 8.70 9.26
N ASP A 34 7.84 9.16 10.50
CA ASP A 34 7.30 10.47 10.84
C ASP A 34 8.33 11.18 11.71
N GLY A 35 9.23 11.94 11.07
CA GLY A 35 10.34 12.57 11.76
C GLY A 35 11.27 11.54 12.37
N ARG A 36 11.38 11.51 13.68
CA ARG A 36 12.22 10.56 14.41
C ARG A 36 11.47 9.31 14.84
N GLN A 37 10.18 9.25 14.58
CA GLN A 37 9.36 8.12 14.96
C GLN A 37 9.03 7.27 13.75
N THR A 38 8.86 5.98 13.97
CA THR A 38 8.39 5.07 12.96
C THR A 38 7.20 4.32 13.53
N ASN A 39 6.08 4.41 12.84
CA ASN A 39 4.87 3.69 13.20
C ASN A 39 4.73 2.52 12.24
N SER A 40 4.51 1.33 12.78
CA SER A 40 4.47 0.13 11.98
C SER A 40 3.13 -0.56 12.09
N TRP A 41 2.68 -1.11 10.95
CA TRP A 41 1.47 -1.91 10.86
C TRP A 41 1.81 -3.20 10.14
N ARG A 42 1.24 -4.30 10.59
CA ARG A 42 1.38 -5.59 9.92
C ARG A 42 0.07 -6.01 9.31
N LEU A 43 0.16 -6.49 8.08
CA LEU A 43 -0.98 -7.06 7.37
C LEU A 43 -0.64 -8.50 7.07
N VAL A 44 -1.41 -9.42 7.62
CA VAL A 44 -1.31 -10.85 7.30
C VAL A 44 -2.40 -11.17 6.30
N VAL A 45 -2.00 -11.69 5.16
CA VAL A 45 -2.93 -12.09 4.10
C VAL A 45 -2.89 -13.61 3.98
N ARG A 46 -4.07 -14.23 4.04
CA ARG A 46 -4.20 -15.70 3.84
C ARG A 46 -5.38 -15.96 2.93
N ASP A 47 -5.08 -16.30 1.70
CA ASP A 47 -6.13 -16.61 0.71
C ASP A 47 -7.19 -15.51 0.65
N GLY A 48 -6.73 -14.26 0.64
CA GLY A 48 -7.62 -13.11 0.57
C GLY A 48 -8.16 -12.61 1.91
N GLN A 49 -7.94 -13.36 2.98
CA GLN A 49 -8.35 -12.89 4.31
C GLN A 49 -7.29 -11.94 4.86
N LEU A 50 -7.75 -10.84 5.42
CA LEU A 50 -6.90 -9.77 5.93
C LEU A 50 -6.95 -9.73 7.45
N ASP A 51 -5.76 -9.70 8.06
CA ASP A 51 -5.64 -9.54 9.50
C ASP A 51 -4.62 -8.42 9.74
N VAL A 52 -5.09 -7.31 10.27
CA VAL A 52 -4.30 -6.10 10.46
C VAL A 52 -4.04 -5.88 11.93
N SER A 53 -2.79 -5.58 12.27
CA SER A 53 -2.43 -5.25 13.65
C SER A 53 -1.31 -4.22 13.66
N PRO A 54 -1.26 -3.35 14.69
CA PRO A 54 -0.12 -2.47 14.85
C PRO A 54 1.09 -3.26 15.35
N GLY A 55 2.28 -2.79 14.99
CA GLY A 55 3.51 -3.38 15.49
C GLY A 55 4.52 -3.65 14.40
N ASP A 56 5.76 -3.88 14.83
CA ASP A 56 6.91 -4.05 13.97
C ASP A 56 7.41 -5.50 13.95
N GLY A 57 6.52 -6.44 14.10
CA GLY A 57 6.89 -7.85 14.09
C GLY A 57 7.43 -8.29 12.72
N PRO A 58 7.89 -9.56 12.65
CA PRO A 58 8.47 -10.07 11.41
C PRO A 58 7.48 -10.09 10.26
N ALA A 59 8.00 -9.96 9.05
CA ALA A 59 7.19 -9.94 7.83
C ALA A 59 7.99 -10.47 6.66
N ASP A 60 7.27 -10.94 5.63
CA ASP A 60 7.89 -11.39 4.39
C ASP A 60 8.40 -10.22 3.56
N SER A 61 7.72 -9.09 3.65
CA SER A 61 8.12 -7.87 2.95
C SER A 61 7.82 -6.66 3.83
N ILE A 62 8.67 -5.65 3.71
CA ILE A 62 8.55 -4.42 4.47
C ILE A 62 8.50 -3.26 3.48
N LEU A 63 7.46 -2.45 3.59
CA LEU A 63 7.32 -1.22 2.81
C LEU A 63 7.57 -0.04 3.75
N THR A 64 8.52 0.79 3.37
CA THR A 64 8.93 1.93 4.20
C THR A 64 8.80 3.22 3.40
N ALA A 65 8.18 4.22 3.99
CA ALA A 65 8.11 5.54 3.38
C ALA A 65 7.84 6.58 4.45
N GLU A 66 8.10 7.84 4.11
CA GLU A 66 7.75 8.94 4.99
C GLU A 66 6.24 9.14 5.00
N ARG A 67 5.76 9.69 6.10
CA ARG A 67 4.33 9.85 6.32
C ARG A 67 3.59 10.54 5.17
N PRO A 68 4.09 11.64 4.58
CA PRO A 68 3.35 12.27 3.48
C PRO A 68 3.15 11.35 2.29
N VAL A 69 4.10 10.47 2.01
CA VAL A 69 3.98 9.51 0.92
C VAL A 69 2.88 8.50 1.23
N PHE A 70 2.86 7.96 2.45
CA PHE A 70 1.79 7.06 2.85
C PHE A 70 0.43 7.73 2.85
N GLU A 71 0.34 8.98 3.28
CA GLU A 71 -0.92 9.72 3.21
C GLU A 71 -1.40 9.82 1.77
N GLY A 72 -0.49 10.04 0.83
CA GLY A 72 -0.83 10.06 -0.58
C GLY A 72 -1.28 8.69 -1.10
N LEU A 73 -0.64 7.62 -0.63
CA LEU A 73 -1.02 6.26 -1.02
C LEU A 73 -2.44 5.94 -0.55
N VAL A 74 -2.74 6.20 0.70
CA VAL A 74 -4.06 5.86 1.25
C VAL A 74 -5.13 6.83 0.76
N GLY A 75 -4.75 8.03 0.39
CA GLY A 75 -5.68 9.02 -0.16
C GLY A 75 -5.88 8.93 -1.66
N GLY A 76 -5.10 8.10 -2.34
CA GLY A 76 -5.24 7.90 -3.78
C GLY A 76 -4.53 8.91 -4.65
N THR A 77 -3.71 9.80 -4.07
CA THR A 77 -2.97 10.81 -4.85
C THR A 77 -1.58 10.36 -5.25
N VAL A 78 -1.07 9.29 -4.65
CA VAL A 78 0.24 8.72 -4.98
C VAL A 78 0.05 7.28 -5.42
N ASN A 79 0.68 6.92 -6.52
CA ASN A 79 0.69 5.54 -7.01
C ASN A 79 1.87 4.80 -6.37
N ALA A 80 1.59 3.63 -5.81
CA ALA A 80 2.62 2.88 -5.06
C ALA A 80 3.80 2.49 -5.95
N MET A 81 3.52 1.99 -7.15
CA MET A 81 4.60 1.57 -8.05
C MET A 81 5.44 2.76 -8.49
N ALA A 82 4.81 3.89 -8.78
CA ALA A 82 5.52 5.10 -9.14
C ALA A 82 6.40 5.59 -7.99
N ALA A 83 5.88 5.56 -6.78
CA ALA A 83 6.66 5.95 -5.60
C ALA A 83 7.86 5.04 -5.39
N LEU A 84 7.69 3.75 -5.63
CA LEU A 84 8.79 2.79 -5.54
C LEU A 84 9.87 3.11 -6.55
N LEU A 85 9.48 3.38 -7.79
CA LEU A 85 10.43 3.68 -8.85
C LEU A 85 11.17 5.00 -8.62
N ARG A 86 10.55 5.95 -7.94
CA ARG A 86 11.20 7.23 -7.60
C ARG A 86 12.04 7.15 -6.32
N GLY A 87 12.00 6.02 -5.62
CA GLY A 87 12.73 5.88 -4.37
C GLY A 87 12.04 6.51 -3.17
N GLU A 88 10.79 6.93 -3.31
CA GLU A 88 9.99 7.47 -2.21
C GLU A 88 9.38 6.39 -1.34
N LEU A 89 9.22 5.20 -1.89
CA LEU A 89 8.75 4.03 -1.18
C LEU A 89 9.85 2.97 -1.24
N GLY A 90 10.30 2.53 -0.09
CA GLY A 90 11.30 1.47 -0.01
C GLY A 90 10.62 0.12 0.13
N LEU A 91 11.23 -0.89 -0.46
CA LEU A 91 10.74 -2.26 -0.37
C LEU A 91 11.89 -3.17 0.04
N ASP A 92 11.67 -3.93 1.10
CA ASP A 92 12.59 -4.98 1.52
C ASP A 92 11.81 -6.29 1.50
N GLY A 93 12.34 -7.28 0.78
CA GLY A 93 11.72 -8.59 0.68
C GLY A 93 11.21 -8.87 -0.73
N ASN A 94 10.06 -9.52 -0.81
CA ASN A 94 9.53 -10.02 -2.08
C ASN A 94 8.87 -8.91 -2.88
N ALA A 95 9.51 -8.51 -3.99
CA ALA A 95 9.01 -7.44 -4.83
C ALA A 95 7.67 -7.76 -5.49
N ASN A 96 7.36 -9.03 -5.69
CA ASN A 96 6.08 -9.40 -6.30
C ASN A 96 4.88 -9.04 -5.41
N LEU A 97 5.10 -8.91 -4.11
CA LEU A 97 4.02 -8.55 -3.21
C LEU A 97 3.54 -7.12 -3.41
N ILE A 98 4.40 -6.21 -3.91
CA ILE A 98 3.95 -4.83 -4.13
C ILE A 98 2.85 -4.78 -5.19
N VAL A 99 2.93 -5.64 -6.20
CA VAL A 99 1.92 -5.70 -7.26
C VAL A 99 0.56 -6.09 -6.69
N SER A 100 0.55 -7.02 -5.75
CA SER A 100 -0.69 -7.44 -5.11
C SER A 100 -1.18 -6.42 -4.08
N VAL A 101 -0.28 -5.93 -3.24
CA VAL A 101 -0.62 -5.04 -2.14
C VAL A 101 -1.10 -3.68 -2.65
N GLN A 102 -0.57 -3.21 -3.77
CA GLN A 102 -1.00 -1.92 -4.31
C GLN A 102 -2.50 -1.88 -4.61
N ARG A 103 -3.12 -3.03 -4.79
CA ARG A 103 -4.57 -3.10 -5.03
C ARG A 103 -5.39 -2.72 -3.81
N LEU A 104 -4.77 -2.70 -2.64
CA LEU A 104 -5.43 -2.26 -1.42
C LEU A 104 -5.55 -0.75 -1.35
N PHE A 105 -4.70 -0.03 -2.07
CA PHE A 105 -4.73 1.43 -2.08
C PHE A 105 -5.70 1.92 -3.15
N PRO A 106 -6.44 3.01 -2.88
CA PRO A 106 -7.31 3.58 -3.90
C PRO A 106 -6.49 4.13 -5.06
N GLY A 107 -7.04 4.07 -6.26
CA GLY A 107 -6.41 4.66 -7.41
C GLY A 107 -6.53 6.18 -7.39
N PRO A 108 -5.75 6.88 -8.22
CA PRO A 108 -5.89 8.33 -8.34
C PRO A 108 -7.30 8.70 -8.78
N PRO A 109 -7.81 9.84 -8.33
CA PRO A 109 -9.14 10.28 -8.72
C PRO A 109 -9.25 10.38 -10.25
N GLY A 110 -10.31 9.83 -10.81
CA GLY A 110 -10.54 9.83 -12.26
C GLY A 110 -9.68 8.84 -13.01
N GLY A 111 -8.75 8.19 -12.35
CA GLY A 111 -7.90 7.22 -12.99
C GLY A 111 -8.55 5.85 -13.01
N ARG A 112 -8.29 5.22 -14.02
CA ARG A 112 -8.61 3.90 -14.01
C ARG A 112 -7.56 3.30 -14.69
N ALA A 113 -7.36 3.04 -14.59
CA ALA A 113 -6.33 2.83 -14.99
C ALA A 113 -5.69 2.91 -16.10
N PRO A 114 -5.93 3.13 -16.25
CA PRO A 114 -5.39 3.21 -16.93
C PRO A 114 -4.87 3.12 -17.64
N GLN A 115 -4.96 3.35 -17.85
CA GLN A 115 -4.59 3.61 -18.28
C GLN A 115 -4.08 3.79 -18.95
N THR A 116 -4.21 4.01 -19.29
CA THR A 116 -3.79 4.54 -19.72
C THR A 116 -3.17 4.90 -20.23
N ILE A 117 -2.96 5.04 -20.71
CA ILE A 117 -2.44 5.64 -21.08
C ILE A 117 -2.03 5.95 -21.50
N PRO A 118 -1.86 6.13 -21.76
CA PRO A 118 -1.48 6.73 -22.10
C PRO A 118 -1.21 6.95 -22.47
N ALA A 119 -1.19 6.88 -22.80
CA ALA A 119 -1.01 7.39 -22.98
C ALA A 119 -0.90 7.59 -23.23
N LYS A 120 -0.71 7.45 -23.53
CA LYS A 120 -0.69 8.01 -23.69
C LYS A 120 -0.32 8.37 -23.81
N VAL A 121 -0.11 8.21 -24.14
CA VAL A 121 0.12 8.89 -24.13
C VAL A 121 0.17 9.20 -24.28
N GLY A 122 0.41 9.04 -24.66
CA GLY A 122 0.44 9.72 -24.72
C GLY A 122 0.25 9.80 -24.90
N ALA A 123 0.24 9.79 -25.33
CA ALA A 123 0.02 10.20 -25.35
C ALA A 123 -0.33 10.33 -25.51
N SER A 124 -0.31 10.30 -25.87
CA SER A 124 -0.58 10.68 -25.85
C SER A 124 -0.71 10.74 -26.00
N ALA A 125 -0.53 10.65 -26.43
CA ALA A 125 -0.60 11.01 -26.47
C ALA A 125 -0.71 11.15 -26.52
#